data_48e73c33d0689b13932636f34bf7e0ec
#
_entry.id   48e73c33d0689b13932636f34bf7e0ec
#
_cell.length_a   1.000
_cell.length_b   1.000
_cell.length_c   1.000
_cell.angle_alpha   90.00
_cell.angle_beta   90.00
_cell.angle_gamma   90.00
#
_symmetry.space_group_name_H-M   'P 1'
#
loop_
_entity.id
_entity.type
_entity.pdbx_description
1 polymer ?
#
loop_
_entity_poly.entity_id
_entity_poly.type
_entity_poly.pdbx_seq_one_letter_code
_entity_poly.pdbx_strand_id
1 'polypeptide(L)'
;MARIPLPGPEAMTPAQRRVYDEVIAGPRGSFIGPLRAVIHWPQLADHWQKLGALVRFGTNFPPRLSELAILVTARAWDAQFEWYAHEPIARKAGIAEDVIAAIREGRRPALADPDQQAVYDYAAELHETHTVSQQAYARVHERFGTLGVVQLTALLGYYTMVAMTLNTHAIPLPEGAAPPLPPRALK
;
A
#
# COMPACT_ATOMS: atom_id res chain seq x y z
N MET A 1 13.24 -6.57 -15.36
CA MET A 1 12.51 -7.82 -15.72
C MET A 1 12.09 -8.50 -14.42
N ALA A 2 10.87 -9.03 -14.33
CA ALA A 2 10.44 -9.76 -13.13
C ALA A 2 11.31 -11.01 -12.90
N ARG A 3 11.49 -11.39 -11.62
CA ARG A 3 12.28 -12.57 -11.21
C ARG A 3 11.50 -13.88 -11.30
N ILE A 4 10.17 -13.80 -11.50
CA ILE A 4 9.26 -14.94 -11.61
C ILE A 4 8.39 -14.80 -12.85
N PRO A 5 7.82 -15.89 -13.41
CA PRO A 5 6.82 -15.80 -14.46
C PRO A 5 5.61 -14.98 -13.99
N LEU A 6 5.02 -14.21 -14.90
CA LEU A 6 3.81 -13.43 -14.66
C LEU A 6 2.71 -13.90 -15.64
N PRO A 7 2.04 -15.02 -15.35
CA PRO A 7 1.12 -15.65 -16.30
C PRO A 7 -0.05 -14.73 -16.63
N GLY A 8 -0.41 -14.67 -17.91
CA GLY A 8 -1.67 -14.11 -18.37
C GLY A 8 -2.82 -15.10 -18.10
N PRO A 9 -4.08 -14.66 -18.20
CA PRO A 9 -5.24 -15.50 -17.88
C PRO A 9 -5.29 -16.82 -18.64
N GLU A 10 -4.80 -16.84 -19.90
CA GLU A 10 -4.75 -18.00 -20.78
C GLU A 10 -3.72 -19.07 -20.34
N ALA A 11 -2.72 -18.66 -19.59
CA ALA A 11 -1.65 -19.55 -19.09
C ALA A 11 -1.87 -19.99 -17.62
N MET A 12 -2.99 -19.60 -17.02
CA MET A 12 -3.31 -19.93 -15.62
C MET A 12 -3.88 -21.33 -15.48
N THR A 13 -3.49 -22.02 -14.40
CA THR A 13 -4.16 -23.25 -13.95
C THR A 13 -5.60 -22.95 -13.53
N PRO A 14 -6.50 -23.96 -13.45
CA PRO A 14 -7.88 -23.73 -13.00
C PRO A 14 -7.98 -23.06 -11.62
N ALA A 15 -7.08 -23.40 -10.69
CA ALA A 15 -7.05 -22.79 -9.35
C ALA A 15 -6.63 -21.30 -9.40
N GLN A 16 -5.65 -20.96 -10.22
CA GLN A 16 -5.23 -19.56 -10.45
C GLN A 16 -6.33 -18.77 -11.14
N ARG A 17 -6.95 -19.36 -12.16
CA ARG A 17 -8.01 -18.71 -12.93
C ARG A 17 -9.21 -18.35 -12.06
N ARG A 18 -9.62 -19.23 -11.15
CA ARG A 18 -10.71 -18.92 -10.20
C ARG A 18 -10.39 -17.67 -9.39
N VAL A 19 -9.19 -17.57 -8.81
CA VAL A 19 -8.78 -16.37 -8.03
C VAL A 19 -8.73 -15.14 -8.91
N TYR A 20 -8.20 -15.25 -10.11
CA TYR A 20 -8.18 -14.15 -11.09
C TYR A 20 -9.60 -13.63 -11.36
N ASP A 21 -10.53 -14.52 -11.69
CA ASP A 21 -11.92 -14.16 -12.02
C ASP A 21 -12.63 -13.50 -10.82
N GLU A 22 -12.40 -13.98 -9.58
CA GLU A 22 -12.91 -13.36 -8.36
C GLU A 22 -12.36 -11.94 -8.15
N VAL A 23 -11.07 -11.71 -8.41
CA VAL A 23 -10.45 -10.39 -8.30
C VAL A 23 -11.01 -9.41 -9.32
N ILE A 24 -11.20 -9.87 -10.57
CA ILE A 24 -11.77 -9.03 -11.65
C ILE A 24 -13.23 -8.66 -11.35
N ALA A 25 -14.01 -9.60 -10.82
CA ALA A 25 -15.41 -9.37 -10.45
C ALA A 25 -15.58 -8.55 -9.16
N GLY A 26 -14.52 -8.45 -8.35
CA GLY A 26 -14.54 -7.77 -7.06
C GLY A 26 -14.26 -6.25 -7.15
N PRO A 27 -14.15 -5.57 -5.99
CA PRO A 27 -14.00 -4.11 -5.93
C PRO A 27 -12.67 -3.61 -6.51
N ARG A 28 -11.67 -4.48 -6.74
CA ARG A 28 -10.40 -4.12 -7.36
C ARG A 28 -10.51 -3.93 -8.87
N GLY A 29 -11.32 -4.73 -9.55
CA GLY A 29 -11.55 -4.66 -10.99
C GLY A 29 -10.32 -4.92 -11.88
N SER A 30 -9.15 -5.22 -11.28
CA SER A 30 -7.90 -5.40 -12.00
C SER A 30 -6.97 -6.38 -11.30
N PHE A 31 -6.22 -7.16 -12.10
CA PHE A 31 -5.26 -8.15 -11.64
C PHE A 31 -3.83 -7.68 -11.96
N ILE A 32 -3.29 -6.80 -11.11
CA ILE A 32 -2.00 -6.12 -11.32
C ILE A 32 -1.10 -6.21 -10.10
N GLY A 33 0.13 -5.79 -10.27
CA GLY A 33 1.09 -5.65 -9.17
C GLY A 33 1.35 -6.96 -8.43
N PRO A 34 1.23 -6.98 -7.09
CA PRO A 34 1.60 -8.12 -6.26
C PRO A 34 0.74 -9.36 -6.53
N LEU A 35 -0.50 -9.20 -7.00
CA LEU A 35 -1.38 -10.33 -7.31
C LEU A 35 -0.77 -11.23 -8.40
N ARG A 36 -0.04 -10.65 -9.35
CA ARG A 36 0.66 -11.41 -10.40
C ARG A 36 1.78 -12.29 -9.83
N ALA A 37 2.32 -11.96 -8.67
CA ALA A 37 3.31 -12.77 -7.98
C ALA A 37 2.65 -13.82 -7.08
N VAL A 38 1.72 -13.41 -6.22
CA VAL A 38 1.11 -14.32 -5.23
C VAL A 38 0.21 -15.37 -5.85
N ILE A 39 -0.19 -15.22 -7.13
CA ILE A 39 -0.98 -16.19 -7.87
C ILE A 39 -0.29 -17.57 -8.01
N HIS A 40 1.04 -17.62 -7.87
CA HIS A 40 1.77 -18.89 -7.85
C HIS A 40 1.41 -19.77 -6.65
N TRP A 41 0.80 -19.20 -5.63
CA TRP A 41 0.18 -19.92 -4.52
C TRP A 41 -1.30 -19.51 -4.42
N PRO A 42 -2.22 -20.18 -5.16
CA PRO A 42 -3.62 -19.75 -5.29
C PRO A 42 -4.37 -19.64 -3.97
N GLN A 43 -4.08 -20.51 -2.98
CA GLN A 43 -4.70 -20.42 -1.66
C GLN A 43 -4.30 -19.13 -0.94
N LEU A 44 -3.00 -18.77 -1.00
CA LEU A 44 -2.55 -17.49 -0.45
C LEU A 44 -3.16 -16.33 -1.22
N ALA A 45 -3.18 -16.38 -2.54
CA ALA A 45 -3.71 -15.33 -3.38
C ALA A 45 -5.19 -15.03 -3.09
N ASP A 46 -5.98 -16.08 -2.80
CA ASP A 46 -7.38 -15.96 -2.41
C ASP A 46 -7.54 -15.20 -1.08
N HIS A 47 -6.82 -15.60 -0.03
CA HIS A 47 -6.84 -14.90 1.25
C HIS A 47 -6.28 -13.49 1.16
N TRP A 48 -5.20 -13.32 0.41
CA TRP A 48 -4.54 -12.05 0.19
C TRP A 48 -5.47 -11.02 -0.44
N GLN A 49 -6.16 -11.39 -1.53
CA GLN A 49 -7.05 -10.47 -2.22
C GLN A 49 -8.25 -10.07 -1.34
N LYS A 50 -8.79 -10.99 -0.53
CA LYS A 50 -9.89 -10.73 0.41
C LYS A 50 -9.45 -9.83 1.55
N LEU A 51 -8.30 -10.11 2.18
CA LEU A 51 -7.72 -9.23 3.19
C LEU A 51 -7.47 -7.83 2.62
N GLY A 52 -6.87 -7.75 1.44
CA GLY A 52 -6.59 -6.47 0.81
C GLY A 52 -7.84 -5.68 0.43
N ALA A 53 -8.91 -6.35 0.03
CA ALA A 53 -10.20 -5.68 -0.19
C ALA A 53 -10.76 -5.13 1.13
N LEU A 54 -10.70 -5.91 2.21
CA LEU A 54 -11.16 -5.49 3.53
C LEU A 54 -10.39 -4.26 4.05
N VAL A 55 -9.07 -4.32 4.10
CA VAL A 55 -8.25 -3.23 4.69
C VAL A 55 -8.25 -1.97 3.84
N ARG A 56 -8.51 -2.08 2.52
CA ARG A 56 -8.53 -0.93 1.62
C ARG A 56 -9.90 -0.27 1.52
N PHE A 57 -10.98 -1.06 1.50
CA PHE A 57 -12.33 -0.56 1.22
C PHE A 57 -13.30 -0.74 2.39
N GLY A 58 -12.96 -1.55 3.38
CA GLY A 58 -13.81 -1.87 4.53
C GLY A 58 -13.40 -1.18 5.85
N THR A 59 -12.46 -0.23 5.82
CA THR A 59 -12.10 0.56 7.00
C THR A 59 -12.99 1.80 7.16
N ASN A 60 -12.99 2.36 8.36
CA ASN A 60 -13.68 3.63 8.65
C ASN A 60 -12.85 4.87 8.25
N PHE A 61 -11.63 4.66 7.75
CA PHE A 61 -10.80 5.77 7.26
C PHE A 61 -11.33 6.30 5.93
N PRO A 62 -11.47 7.62 5.78
CA PRO A 62 -11.70 8.21 4.47
C PRO A 62 -10.50 7.92 3.55
N PRO A 63 -10.72 7.79 2.22
CA PRO A 63 -9.67 7.46 1.26
C PRO A 63 -8.40 8.31 1.39
N ARG A 64 -8.55 9.60 1.73
CA ARG A 64 -7.42 10.52 1.96
C ARG A 64 -6.45 10.00 3.03
N LEU A 65 -6.95 9.45 4.14
CA LEU A 65 -6.10 8.96 5.22
C LEU A 65 -5.51 7.59 4.91
N SER A 66 -6.28 6.72 4.28
CA SER A 66 -5.79 5.40 3.84
C SER A 66 -4.68 5.55 2.80
N GLU A 67 -4.86 6.40 1.79
CA GLU A 67 -3.85 6.61 0.75
C GLU A 67 -2.60 7.33 1.30
N LEU A 68 -2.74 8.23 2.28
CA LEU A 68 -1.61 8.81 3.00
C LEU A 68 -0.74 7.71 3.66
N ALA A 69 -1.38 6.81 4.41
CA ALA A 69 -0.69 5.70 5.06
C ALA A 69 0.00 4.77 4.05
N ILE A 70 -0.65 4.51 2.91
CA ILE A 70 -0.10 3.69 1.82
C ILE A 70 1.11 4.36 1.19
N LEU A 71 1.07 5.67 0.91
CA LEU A 71 2.23 6.39 0.35
C LEU A 71 3.42 6.40 1.32
N VAL A 72 3.17 6.57 2.62
CA VAL A 72 4.23 6.47 3.64
C VAL A 72 4.86 5.08 3.62
N THR A 73 4.05 4.02 3.54
CA THR A 73 4.53 2.64 3.44
C THR A 73 5.32 2.42 2.17
N ALA A 74 4.79 2.84 1.01
CA ALA A 74 5.46 2.69 -0.28
C ALA A 74 6.83 3.37 -0.29
N ARG A 75 6.95 4.56 0.33
CA ARG A 75 8.23 5.27 0.46
C ARG A 75 9.15 4.60 1.45
N ALA A 76 8.65 4.11 2.58
CA ALA A 76 9.46 3.41 3.58
C ALA A 76 10.15 2.16 3.00
N TRP A 77 9.50 1.47 2.05
CA TRP A 77 10.00 0.29 1.37
C TRP A 77 10.60 0.55 -0.01
N ASP A 78 10.66 1.80 -0.47
CA ASP A 78 11.07 2.19 -1.84
C ASP A 78 10.34 1.38 -2.93
N ALA A 79 9.05 1.09 -2.67
CA ALA A 79 8.20 0.26 -3.51
C ALA A 79 7.67 1.05 -4.71
N GLN A 80 8.44 1.07 -5.81
CA GLN A 80 8.17 1.85 -7.02
C GLN A 80 6.77 1.59 -7.59
N PHE A 81 6.38 0.32 -7.70
CA PHE A 81 5.08 -0.05 -8.26
C PHE A 81 3.92 0.39 -7.34
N GLU A 82 4.08 0.22 -6.02
CA GLU A 82 3.07 0.63 -5.04
C GLU A 82 2.86 2.14 -5.07
N TRP A 83 3.96 2.90 -5.08
CA TRP A 83 3.89 4.35 -5.24
C TRP A 83 3.20 4.75 -6.55
N TYR A 84 3.63 4.17 -7.67
CA TYR A 84 3.04 4.43 -8.99
C TYR A 84 1.52 4.21 -9.01
N ALA A 85 1.06 3.13 -8.38
CA ALA A 85 -0.36 2.78 -8.36
C ALA A 85 -1.19 3.69 -7.44
N HIS A 86 -0.61 4.15 -6.33
CA HIS A 86 -1.35 4.85 -5.28
C HIS A 86 -1.24 6.39 -5.34
N GLU A 87 -0.20 6.95 -5.91
CA GLU A 87 -0.03 8.40 -6.04
C GLU A 87 -1.19 9.09 -6.78
N PRO A 88 -1.69 8.59 -7.94
CA PRO A 88 -2.84 9.19 -8.60
C PRO A 88 -4.12 9.11 -7.77
N ILE A 89 -4.28 8.04 -6.98
CA ILE A 89 -5.43 7.84 -6.10
C ILE A 89 -5.37 8.80 -4.92
N ALA A 90 -4.19 8.98 -4.35
CA ALA A 90 -3.93 9.93 -3.28
C ALA A 90 -4.26 11.38 -3.68
N ARG A 91 -3.85 11.79 -4.88
CA ARG A 91 -4.25 13.09 -5.45
C ARG A 91 -5.76 13.22 -5.58
N LYS A 92 -6.41 12.21 -6.15
CA LYS A 92 -7.87 12.20 -6.31
C LYS A 92 -8.60 12.21 -4.95
N ALA A 93 -8.01 11.62 -3.93
CA ALA A 93 -8.52 11.63 -2.56
C ALA A 93 -8.31 12.97 -1.83
N GLY A 94 -7.61 13.93 -2.45
CA GLY A 94 -7.42 15.28 -1.94
C GLY A 94 -6.19 15.46 -1.04
N ILE A 95 -5.17 14.61 -1.18
CA ILE A 95 -3.86 14.87 -0.56
C ILE A 95 -3.16 15.96 -1.37
N ALA A 96 -2.67 16.99 -0.69
CA ALA A 96 -2.01 18.13 -1.33
C ALA A 96 -0.68 17.71 -2.00
N GLU A 97 -0.35 18.34 -3.11
CA GLU A 97 0.82 17.95 -3.92
C GLU A 97 2.15 18.15 -3.17
N ASP A 98 2.24 19.18 -2.34
CA ASP A 98 3.41 19.44 -1.49
C ASP A 98 3.61 18.34 -0.42
N VAL A 99 2.51 17.77 0.10
CA VAL A 99 2.53 16.62 1.00
C VAL A 99 3.04 15.37 0.26
N ILE A 100 2.49 15.09 -0.92
CA ILE A 100 2.93 13.96 -1.76
C ILE A 100 4.41 14.11 -2.12
N ALA A 101 4.83 15.30 -2.55
CA ALA A 101 6.21 15.58 -2.91
C ALA A 101 7.17 15.40 -1.72
N ALA A 102 6.80 15.90 -0.54
CA ALA A 102 7.62 15.73 0.66
C ALA A 102 7.82 14.24 1.02
N ILE A 103 6.74 13.44 1.00
CA ILE A 103 6.83 12.00 1.26
C ILE A 103 7.69 11.31 0.19
N ARG A 104 7.50 11.63 -1.10
CA ARG A 104 8.31 11.08 -2.21
C ARG A 104 9.80 11.30 -2.00
N GLU A 105 10.18 12.48 -1.52
CA GLU A 105 11.56 12.84 -1.26
C GLU A 105 12.09 12.30 0.08
N GLY A 106 11.27 11.59 0.85
CA GLY A 106 11.63 11.09 2.18
C GLY A 106 11.73 12.19 3.24
N ARG A 107 11.08 13.32 3.01
CA ARG A 107 10.97 14.42 3.97
C ARG A 107 9.65 14.36 4.73
N ARG A 108 9.66 14.87 5.95
CA ARG A 108 8.43 15.05 6.71
C ARG A 108 7.55 16.13 6.04
N PRO A 109 6.30 15.84 5.70
CA PRO A 109 5.39 16.83 5.14
C PRO A 109 4.88 17.81 6.21
N ALA A 110 4.54 19.02 5.79
CA ALA A 110 3.76 19.95 6.60
C ALA A 110 2.27 19.57 6.50
N LEU A 111 1.67 19.14 7.59
CA LEU A 111 0.28 18.70 7.65
C LEU A 111 -0.52 19.63 8.55
N ALA A 112 -1.49 20.33 7.96
CA ALA A 112 -2.41 21.20 8.71
C ALA A 112 -3.61 20.43 9.30
N ASP A 113 -3.99 19.31 8.67
CA ASP A 113 -5.07 18.46 9.13
C ASP A 113 -4.57 17.54 10.25
N PRO A 114 -5.12 17.63 11.47
CA PRO A 114 -4.68 16.81 12.58
C PRO A 114 -4.97 15.31 12.41
N ASP A 115 -5.92 14.90 11.55
CA ASP A 115 -6.14 13.50 11.22
C ASP A 115 -5.00 12.96 10.33
N GLN A 116 -4.61 13.74 9.32
CA GLN A 116 -3.44 13.39 8.49
C GLN A 116 -2.17 13.35 9.32
N GLN A 117 -1.99 14.30 10.25
CA GLN A 117 -0.84 14.34 11.14
C GLN A 117 -0.76 13.07 12.01
N ALA A 118 -1.89 12.66 12.62
CA ALA A 118 -1.93 11.46 13.45
C ALA A 118 -1.60 10.19 12.66
N VAL A 119 -2.19 10.03 11.48
CA VAL A 119 -1.94 8.87 10.59
C VAL A 119 -0.50 8.86 10.08
N TYR A 120 0.03 10.01 9.66
CA TYR A 120 1.41 10.10 9.17
C TYR A 120 2.42 9.76 10.28
N ASP A 121 2.28 10.36 11.46
CA ASP A 121 3.20 10.13 12.58
C ASP A 121 3.21 8.67 13.00
N TYR A 122 2.03 8.05 13.10
CA TYR A 122 1.90 6.64 13.43
C TYR A 122 2.58 5.75 12.38
N ALA A 123 2.30 5.99 11.10
CA ALA A 123 2.85 5.19 10.01
C ALA A 123 4.36 5.35 9.88
N ALA A 124 4.87 6.59 9.94
CA ALA A 124 6.29 6.88 9.82
C ALA A 124 7.08 6.26 10.98
N GLU A 125 6.60 6.43 12.23
CA GLU A 125 7.25 5.87 13.41
C GLU A 125 7.26 4.34 13.36
N LEU A 126 6.13 3.70 13.00
CA LEU A 126 6.05 2.25 12.89
C LEU A 126 7.04 1.69 11.87
N HIS A 127 7.20 2.35 10.72
CA HIS A 127 8.16 1.91 9.70
C HIS A 127 9.61 2.19 10.06
N GLU A 128 9.88 3.22 10.85
CA GLU A 128 11.24 3.59 11.24
C GLU A 128 11.76 2.76 12.41
N THR A 129 10.91 2.56 13.42
CA THR A 129 11.31 1.96 14.71
C THR A 129 10.73 0.58 14.96
N HIS A 130 9.83 0.08 14.10
CA HIS A 130 9.09 -1.19 14.22
C HIS A 130 8.18 -1.26 15.46
N THR A 131 7.92 -0.13 16.09
CA THR A 131 7.01 0.05 17.22
C THR A 131 6.33 1.43 17.11
N VAL A 132 5.43 1.73 18.03
CA VAL A 132 4.74 3.02 18.08
C VAL A 132 4.81 3.54 19.52
N SER A 133 5.24 4.80 19.69
CA SER A 133 5.25 5.47 20.97
C SER A 133 3.84 5.61 21.54
N GLN A 134 3.75 5.74 22.88
CA GLN A 134 2.47 6.01 23.55
C GLN A 134 1.81 7.29 23.01
N GLN A 135 2.60 8.28 22.60
CA GLN A 135 2.10 9.54 22.07
C GLN A 135 1.44 9.36 20.70
N ALA A 136 2.12 8.67 19.75
CA ALA A 136 1.56 8.41 18.42
C ALA A 136 0.33 7.50 18.50
N TYR A 137 0.38 6.48 19.37
CA TYR A 137 -0.76 5.61 19.64
C TYR A 137 -1.97 6.40 20.16
N ALA A 138 -1.77 7.23 21.20
CA ALA A 138 -2.84 8.00 21.82
C ALA A 138 -3.51 8.95 20.82
N ARG A 139 -2.75 9.63 19.97
CA ARG A 139 -3.29 10.53 18.93
C ARG A 139 -4.25 9.81 17.97
N VAL A 140 -3.87 8.62 17.50
CA VAL A 140 -4.74 7.83 16.62
C VAL A 140 -5.95 7.31 17.39
N HIS A 141 -5.74 6.83 18.63
CA HIS A 141 -6.81 6.32 19.47
C HIS A 141 -7.85 7.40 19.84
N GLU A 142 -7.41 8.59 20.20
CA GLU A 142 -8.29 9.73 20.52
C GLU A 142 -9.18 10.15 19.35
N ARG A 143 -8.68 10.02 18.11
CA ARG A 143 -9.39 10.45 16.90
C ARG A 143 -10.27 9.35 16.30
N PHE A 144 -9.81 8.11 16.35
CA PHE A 144 -10.42 6.99 15.60
C PHE A 144 -10.80 5.80 16.49
N GLY A 145 -10.55 5.88 17.79
CA GLY A 145 -10.83 4.81 18.76
C GLY A 145 -9.96 3.56 18.56
N THR A 146 -10.21 2.54 19.35
CA THR A 146 -9.52 1.26 19.28
C THR A 146 -9.62 0.61 17.90
N LEU A 147 -10.80 0.68 17.27
CA LEU A 147 -11.01 0.12 15.94
C LEU A 147 -10.11 0.81 14.90
N GLY A 148 -9.98 2.14 14.97
CA GLY A 148 -9.12 2.89 14.06
C GLY A 148 -7.65 2.50 14.18
N VAL A 149 -7.15 2.30 15.42
CA VAL A 149 -5.77 1.81 15.63
C VAL A 149 -5.58 0.44 14.99
N VAL A 150 -6.51 -0.50 15.20
CA VAL A 150 -6.45 -1.84 14.60
C VAL A 150 -6.48 -1.77 13.08
N GLN A 151 -7.39 -0.96 12.51
CA GLN A 151 -7.52 -0.80 11.07
C GLN A 151 -6.27 -0.18 10.43
N LEU A 152 -5.70 0.87 11.05
CA LEU A 152 -4.48 1.50 10.56
C LEU A 152 -3.30 0.53 10.59
N THR A 153 -3.11 -0.18 11.71
CA THR A 153 -2.05 -1.18 11.83
C THR A 153 -2.20 -2.30 10.80
N ALA A 154 -3.42 -2.79 10.58
CA ALA A 154 -3.69 -3.82 9.58
C ALA A 154 -3.41 -3.32 8.15
N LEU A 155 -3.79 -2.08 7.84
CA LEU A 155 -3.51 -1.44 6.55
C LEU A 155 -2.00 -1.34 6.30
N LEU A 156 -1.23 -0.81 7.26
CA LEU A 156 0.22 -0.68 7.17
C LEU A 156 0.90 -2.05 7.01
N GLY A 157 0.50 -3.05 7.80
CA GLY A 157 1.02 -4.41 7.69
C GLY A 157 0.74 -5.06 6.33
N TYR A 158 -0.48 -4.90 5.82
CA TYR A 158 -0.85 -5.41 4.50
C TYR A 158 -0.02 -4.75 3.39
N TYR A 159 0.12 -3.43 3.38
CA TYR A 159 0.89 -2.74 2.35
C TYR A 159 2.40 -2.94 2.48
N THR A 160 2.90 -3.20 3.70
CA THR A 160 4.27 -3.71 3.91
C THR A 160 4.47 -5.06 3.19
N MET A 161 3.52 -5.99 3.35
CA MET A 161 3.57 -7.29 2.66
C MET A 161 3.46 -7.12 1.13
N VAL A 162 2.66 -6.16 0.66
CA VAL A 162 2.60 -5.77 -0.77
C VAL A 162 3.96 -5.28 -1.25
N ALA A 163 4.58 -4.33 -0.55
CA ALA A 163 5.88 -3.76 -0.88
C ALA A 163 6.98 -4.84 -0.94
N MET A 164 7.03 -5.71 0.08
CA MET A 164 7.97 -6.85 0.11
C MET A 164 7.81 -7.75 -1.11
N THR A 165 6.57 -8.06 -1.49
CA THR A 165 6.28 -8.91 -2.65
C THR A 165 6.71 -8.24 -3.96
N LEU A 166 6.37 -6.96 -4.15
CA LEU A 166 6.73 -6.20 -5.33
C LEU A 166 8.26 -6.12 -5.50
N ASN A 167 8.96 -5.79 -4.43
CA ASN A 167 10.40 -5.60 -4.43
C ASN A 167 11.15 -6.94 -4.60
N THR A 168 10.76 -7.98 -3.84
CA THR A 168 11.40 -9.31 -3.91
C THR A 168 11.31 -9.91 -5.30
N HIS A 169 10.13 -9.81 -5.92
CA HIS A 169 9.90 -10.39 -7.25
C HIS A 169 10.23 -9.44 -8.40
N ALA A 170 10.71 -8.22 -8.11
CA ALA A 170 11.01 -7.18 -9.08
C ALA A 170 9.84 -6.99 -10.07
N ILE A 171 8.62 -6.81 -9.53
CA ILE A 171 7.43 -6.61 -10.36
C ILE A 171 7.59 -5.31 -11.14
N PRO A 172 7.58 -5.36 -12.49
CA PRO A 172 7.87 -4.18 -13.31
C PRO A 172 6.72 -3.18 -13.26
N LEU A 173 7.08 -1.92 -13.39
CA LEU A 173 6.13 -0.88 -13.73
C LEU A 173 5.50 -1.16 -15.11
N PRO A 174 4.35 -0.58 -15.44
CA PRO A 174 3.81 -0.62 -16.80
C PRO A 174 4.84 -0.13 -17.83
N GLU A 175 4.72 -0.65 -19.06
CA GLU A 175 5.60 -0.24 -20.15
C GLU A 175 5.58 1.28 -20.36
N GLY A 176 6.76 1.86 -20.48
CA GLY A 176 6.93 3.32 -20.65
C GLY A 176 6.87 4.13 -19.34
N ALA A 177 6.52 3.53 -18.22
CA ALA A 177 6.49 4.24 -16.94
C ALA A 177 7.91 4.38 -16.33
N ALA A 178 8.27 5.62 -15.96
CA ALA A 178 9.50 5.88 -15.22
C ALA A 178 9.32 5.57 -13.73
N PRO A 179 10.40 5.15 -13.02
CA PRO A 179 10.37 4.98 -11.57
C PRO A 179 10.01 6.29 -10.86
N PRO A 180 8.91 6.33 -10.08
CA PRO A 180 8.43 7.57 -9.48
C PRO A 180 9.20 8.01 -8.23
N LEU A 181 9.82 7.07 -7.53
CA LEU A 181 10.60 7.37 -6.31
C LEU A 181 12.07 7.59 -6.64
N PRO A 182 12.69 8.67 -6.11
CA PRO A 182 14.13 8.86 -6.22
C PRO A 182 14.87 7.76 -5.45
N PRO A 183 16.08 7.38 -5.89
CA PRO A 183 16.93 6.47 -5.12
C PRO A 183 17.13 6.99 -3.70
N ARG A 184 17.05 6.11 -2.69
CA ARG A 184 17.51 6.45 -1.34
C ARG A 184 19.04 6.53 -1.35
N ALA A 185 19.58 7.57 -0.72
CA ALA A 185 20.95 7.52 -0.30
C ALA A 185 21.11 6.31 0.66
N LEU A 186 21.96 5.38 0.31
CA LEU A 186 22.32 4.29 1.22
C LEU A 186 22.90 4.93 2.50
N LYS A 187 22.26 4.62 3.65
CA LYS A 187 22.80 5.02 4.96
C LYS A 187 24.03 4.19 5.29
#